data_116a5a75aaad6d7a315ef8c76debbcea
#
_entry.id   116a5a75aaad6d7a315ef8c76debbcea
#
_cell.length_a   1.000
_cell.length_b   1.000
_cell.length_c   1.000
_cell.angle_alpha   90.00
_cell.angle_beta   90.00
_cell.angle_gamma   90.00
#
_symmetry.space_group_name_H-M   'P 1'
#
loop_
_entity.id
_entity.type
_entity.pdbx_description
1 polymer ?
#
loop_
_entity_poly.entity_id
_entity_poly.type
_entity_poly.pdbx_seq_one_letter_code
_entity_poly.pdbx_strand_id
1 'polypeptide(L)' 'MTIAVCPGSYDPVTAGHLDVIERCAHFFDEVHVVVAVNAAKTPMFSEDTRVDIIRQALRAAARQ' A
#
# COMPACT_ATOMS: atom_id res chain seq x y z
N MET A 1 3.09 -20.45 7.53
CA MET A 1 2.61 -19.07 7.31
C MET A 1 3.21 -18.50 6.04
N THR A 2 2.39 -17.86 5.21
CA THR A 2 2.85 -17.23 3.97
C THR A 2 2.73 -15.71 4.10
N ILE A 3 3.73 -15.00 3.61
CA ILE A 3 3.80 -13.54 3.70
C ILE A 3 4.08 -12.96 2.32
N ALA A 4 3.25 -11.99 1.91
CA ALA A 4 3.48 -11.22 0.69
C ALA A 4 4.03 -9.86 1.05
N VAL A 5 4.95 -9.36 0.24
CA VAL A 5 5.51 -8.02 0.40
C VAL A 5 5.16 -7.21 -0.84
N CYS A 6 4.52 -6.08 -0.65
CA CYS A 6 4.10 -5.20 -1.74
C CYS A 6 4.85 -3.86 -1.63
N PRO A 7 6.05 -3.77 -2.18
CA PRO A 7 6.83 -2.53 -2.12
C PRO A 7 6.41 -1.54 -3.21
N GLY A 8 6.50 -0.27 -2.90
CA GLY A 8 6.22 0.79 -3.87
C GLY A 8 6.35 2.16 -3.24
N SER A 9 6.38 3.21 -4.05
CA SER A 9 6.44 4.57 -3.52
C SER A 9 5.06 5.05 -3.03
N TYR A 10 3.99 4.57 -3.65
CA TYR A 10 2.60 4.91 -3.28
C TYR A 10 2.40 6.41 -3.08
N ASP A 11 2.75 7.19 -4.07
CA ASP A 11 2.74 8.65 -3.98
C ASP A 11 1.88 9.30 -5.07
N PRO A 12 0.53 9.22 -4.98
CA PRO A 12 -0.27 8.46 -4.00
C PRO A 12 -0.53 7.01 -4.40
N VAL A 13 -1.16 6.25 -3.52
CA VAL A 13 -1.67 4.92 -3.86
C VAL A 13 -2.79 5.06 -4.91
N THR A 14 -2.84 4.11 -5.84
CA THR A 14 -3.85 4.08 -6.89
C THR A 14 -4.75 2.86 -6.75
N ALA A 15 -5.86 2.84 -7.51
CA ALA A 15 -6.77 1.70 -7.55
C ALA A 15 -6.06 0.41 -7.99
N GLY A 16 -5.09 0.53 -8.91
CA GLY A 16 -4.29 -0.61 -9.33
C GLY A 16 -3.43 -1.19 -8.20
N HIS A 17 -2.82 -0.33 -7.39
CA HIS A 17 -2.07 -0.77 -6.21
C HIS A 17 -2.97 -1.49 -5.22
N LEU A 18 -4.15 -0.93 -4.94
CA LEU A 18 -5.10 -1.52 -4.01
C LEU A 18 -5.60 -2.88 -4.49
N ASP A 19 -5.84 -3.02 -5.78
CA ASP A 19 -6.27 -4.29 -6.36
C ASP A 19 -5.22 -5.38 -6.13
N VAL A 20 -3.95 -5.08 -6.37
CA VAL A 20 -2.86 -6.03 -6.14
C VAL A 20 -2.77 -6.42 -4.67
N ILE A 21 -2.84 -5.44 -3.76
CA ILE A 21 -2.78 -5.69 -2.32
C ILE A 21 -3.93 -6.59 -1.88
N GLU A 22 -5.14 -6.32 -2.34
CA GLU A 22 -6.32 -7.12 -2.02
C GLU A 22 -6.20 -8.55 -2.53
N ARG A 23 -5.71 -8.73 -3.75
CA ARG A 23 -5.48 -10.08 -4.31
C ARG A 23 -4.46 -10.84 -3.48
N CYS A 24 -3.37 -10.18 -3.07
CA CYS A 24 -2.39 -10.81 -2.20
C CYS A 24 -3.01 -11.23 -0.86
N ALA A 25 -3.91 -10.42 -0.32
CA ALA A 25 -4.57 -10.74 0.94
C ALA A 25 -5.46 -11.99 0.86
N HIS A 26 -5.93 -12.35 -0.34
CA HIS A 26 -6.69 -13.59 -0.53
C HIS A 26 -5.82 -14.83 -0.57
N PHE A 27 -4.57 -14.71 -1.00
CA PHE A 27 -3.69 -15.86 -1.21
C PHE A 27 -2.65 -16.06 -0.11
N PHE A 28 -2.35 -15.02 0.65
CA PHE A 28 -1.31 -15.06 1.68
C PHE A 28 -1.89 -14.76 3.06
N ASP A 29 -1.26 -15.32 4.08
CA ASP A 29 -1.70 -15.13 5.47
C ASP A 29 -1.48 -13.69 5.94
N GLU A 30 -0.39 -13.07 5.50
CA GLU A 30 -0.07 -11.67 5.80
C GLU A 30 0.36 -10.94 4.56
N VAL A 31 0.06 -9.65 4.50
CA VAL A 31 0.54 -8.77 3.44
C VAL A 31 1.20 -7.56 4.08
N HIS A 32 2.46 -7.34 3.73
CA HIS A 32 3.23 -6.19 4.20
C HIS A 32 3.36 -5.18 3.07
N VAL A 33 2.74 -4.03 3.23
CA VAL A 33 2.85 -2.93 2.28
C VAL A 33 4.03 -2.06 2.72
N VAL A 34 5.07 -2.00 1.90
CA VAL A 34 6.30 -1.28 2.21
C VAL A 34 6.37 -0.01 1.36
N VAL A 35 6.29 1.14 2.03
CA VAL A 35 6.38 2.44 1.35
C VAL A 35 7.85 2.81 1.19
N ALA A 36 8.32 2.78 -0.05
CA ALA A 36 9.71 3.11 -0.38
C ALA A 36 9.92 4.62 -0.44
N VAL A 37 11.07 5.04 0.04
CA VAL A 37 11.48 6.45 0.02
C VAL A 37 12.64 6.62 -0.94
N ASN A 38 12.51 7.52 -1.88
CA ASN A 38 13.58 7.88 -2.79
C ASN A 38 14.06 9.30 -2.47
N ALA A 39 15.23 9.38 -1.83
CA ALA A 39 15.83 10.65 -1.42
C ALA A 39 16.17 11.57 -2.60
N ALA A 40 16.31 11.03 -3.80
CA ALA A 40 16.62 11.80 -5.01
C ALA A 40 15.40 12.49 -5.62
N LYS A 41 14.21 12.16 -5.18
CA LYS A 41 12.96 12.74 -5.70
C LYS A 41 12.23 13.52 -4.62
N THR A 42 11.59 14.63 -5.02
CA THR A 42 10.69 15.36 -4.14
C THR A 42 9.33 14.66 -4.18
N PRO A 43 8.86 14.07 -3.07
CA PRO A 43 7.59 13.37 -3.06
C PRO A 43 6.41 14.34 -3.09
N MET A 44 5.28 13.90 -3.64
CA MET A 44 4.04 14.65 -3.62
C MET A 44 3.48 14.72 -2.19
N PHE A 45 3.58 13.61 -1.46
CA PHE A 45 3.12 13.51 -0.07
C PHE A 45 4.25 12.98 0.81
N SER A 46 4.23 13.36 2.09
CA SER A 46 5.16 12.81 3.08
C SER A 46 4.91 11.30 3.27
N GLU A 47 5.90 10.60 3.82
CA GLU A 47 5.78 9.16 4.09
C GLU A 47 4.60 8.84 4.99
N ASP A 48 4.43 9.60 6.06
CA ASP A 48 3.34 9.40 7.00
C ASP A 48 1.98 9.61 6.34
N THR A 49 1.87 10.62 5.48
CA THR A 49 0.64 10.88 4.74
C THR A 49 0.35 9.74 3.77
N ARG A 50 1.37 9.23 3.07
CA ARG A 50 1.19 8.12 2.14
C ARG A 50 0.70 6.86 2.84
N VAL A 51 1.30 6.53 3.98
CA VAL A 51 0.87 5.38 4.79
C VAL A 51 -0.57 5.56 5.26
N ASP A 52 -0.93 6.76 5.70
CA ASP A 52 -2.27 7.04 6.19
C ASP A 52 -3.32 6.92 5.08
N ILE A 53 -3.02 7.40 3.88
CA ILE A 53 -3.91 7.28 2.72
C ILE A 53 -4.14 5.80 2.39
N ILE A 54 -3.09 4.98 2.41
CA ILE A 54 -3.20 3.55 2.15
C ILE A 54 -4.10 2.88 3.18
N ARG A 55 -3.91 3.20 4.46
CA ARG A 55 -4.73 2.64 5.53
C ARG A 55 -6.20 2.99 5.37
N GLN A 56 -6.50 4.24 5.06
CA GLN A 56 -7.88 4.69 4.85
C GLN A 56 -8.51 3.99 3.65
N ALA A 57 -7.77 3.86 2.55
CA ALA A 57 -8.25 3.20 1.35
C ALA A 57 -8.53 1.72 1.59
N LEU A 58 -7.68 1.02 2.33
CA LEU A 58 -7.87 -0.38 2.65
C LEU A 58 -9.08 -0.60 3.57
N ARG A 59 -9.30 0.30 4.53
CA ARG A 59 -10.49 0.25 5.38
C ARG A 59 -11.76 0.44 4.57
N ALA A 60 -11.77 1.37 3.63
CA ALA A 60 -12.91 1.61 2.76
C ALA A 60 -13.22 0.39 1.91
N ALA A 61 -12.20 -0.26 1.35
CA ALA A 61 -12.35 -1.47 0.55
C ALA A 61 -12.92 -2.63 1.39
N ALA A 62 -12.49 -2.76 2.64
CA ALA A 62 -12.94 -3.83 3.52
C ALA A 62 -14.42 -3.71 3.92
N ARG A 63 -15.01 -2.54 3.75
CA ARG A 63 -16.43 -2.29 4.08
C ARG A 63 -17.40 -2.60 2.95
N GLN A 64 -16.87 -2.90 1.77
CA GLN A 64 -17.71 -3.19 0.60
C GLN A 64 -18.15 -4.65 0.52
#